data_1e137ad80e9bba7418830af0c758e8b5
#
_entry.id   1e137ad80e9bba7418830af0c758e8b5
#
_cell.length_a   1.000
_cell.length_b   1.000
_cell.length_c   1.000
_cell.angle_alpha   90.00
_cell.angle_beta   90.00
_cell.angle_gamma   90.00
#
_symmetry.space_group_name_H-M   'P 1'
#
loop_
_entity.id
_entity.type
_entity.pdbx_description
1 polymer ?
#
loop_
_entity_poly.entity_id
_entity_poly.type
_entity_poly.pdbx_seq_one_letter_code
_entity_poly.pdbx_strand_id
1 'polypeptide(L)'
;MLLLAKNSTLPKLTRNGRLFLGGALLGVLVFVLVFGVSTLDVTNDAFCRGGYIEKDIQQHYAGWLFYRQSSAGWPLCIARGINYPDGLSVAYTDSIPLVAALLKPVANLVGGTFQYMGWFTLVCFALQGGFGALLAGLFLPGCAAPLAADLLFVTSPVLFERVFRHTSLGAQFFVLAALYFYFAARRKGQYASRGLFVLNVLAVGIHPYFLPMTYAITLALLLEYALHNRQLAGPGLYLSLIHISEPTRLALI
;
A
#
# COMPACT_ATOMS: atom_id res chain seq x y z
N MET A 1 24.31 -15.65 -47.27
CA MET A 1 23.31 -15.91 -46.25
C MET A 1 23.94 -15.57 -44.92
N LEU A 2 23.87 -14.30 -44.52
CA LEU A 2 24.43 -13.75 -43.27
C LEU A 2 23.25 -13.38 -42.38
N LEU A 3 22.94 -14.23 -41.42
CA LEU A 3 21.98 -13.98 -40.37
C LEU A 3 22.58 -12.94 -39.41
N LEU A 4 22.07 -11.71 -39.48
CA LEU A 4 22.32 -10.66 -38.52
C LEU A 4 21.76 -11.09 -37.18
N ALA A 5 22.64 -11.48 -36.25
CA ALA A 5 22.33 -11.63 -34.85
C ALA A 5 21.95 -10.23 -34.30
N LYS A 6 20.65 -9.97 -34.17
CA LYS A 6 20.09 -8.78 -33.53
C LYS A 6 20.43 -8.90 -32.05
N ASN A 7 21.53 -8.27 -31.63
CA ASN A 7 21.87 -8.11 -30.22
C ASN A 7 20.73 -7.33 -29.56
N SER A 8 19.80 -8.03 -28.97
CA SER A 8 18.79 -7.45 -28.07
C SER A 8 19.48 -7.10 -26.74
N THR A 9 20.16 -5.97 -26.70
CA THR A 9 20.61 -5.39 -25.44
C THR A 9 19.37 -4.92 -24.68
N LEU A 10 18.98 -5.65 -23.64
CA LEU A 10 17.95 -5.21 -22.70
C LEU A 10 18.27 -3.79 -22.24
N PRO A 11 17.28 -2.88 -22.20
CA PRO A 11 17.51 -1.50 -21.78
C PRO A 11 18.12 -1.49 -20.38
N LYS A 12 19.27 -0.83 -20.24
CA LYS A 12 19.94 -0.71 -18.93
C LYS A 12 19.01 0.01 -17.94
N LEU A 13 18.68 -0.64 -16.84
CA LEU A 13 17.86 -0.05 -15.78
C LEU A 13 18.49 1.26 -15.28
N THR A 14 17.64 2.28 -15.13
CA THR A 14 18.06 3.55 -14.50
C THR A 14 18.51 3.30 -13.05
N ARG A 15 19.25 4.25 -12.46
CA ARG A 15 19.64 4.18 -11.05
C ARG A 15 18.43 4.00 -10.14
N ASN A 16 17.35 4.74 -10.35
CA ASN A 16 16.12 4.62 -9.55
C ASN A 16 15.46 3.25 -9.75
N GLY A 17 15.44 2.72 -10.96
CA GLY A 17 14.94 1.37 -11.21
C GLY A 17 15.75 0.30 -10.45
N ARG A 18 17.08 0.42 -10.42
CA ARG A 18 17.94 -0.49 -9.65
C ARG A 18 17.72 -0.39 -8.14
N LEU A 19 17.54 0.83 -7.63
CA LEU A 19 17.26 1.06 -6.21
C LEU A 19 15.90 0.47 -5.82
N PHE A 20 14.86 0.76 -6.60
CA PHE A 20 13.52 0.24 -6.32
C PHE A 20 13.49 -1.29 -6.33
N LEU A 21 14.04 -1.92 -7.37
CA LEU A 21 14.06 -3.38 -7.46
C LEU A 21 14.96 -4.02 -6.40
N GLY A 22 16.13 -3.43 -6.12
CA GLY A 22 17.02 -3.92 -5.09
C GLY A 22 16.38 -3.85 -3.70
N GLY A 23 15.75 -2.72 -3.36
CA GLY A 23 15.01 -2.56 -2.12
C GLY A 23 13.79 -3.48 -2.04
N ALA A 24 13.02 -3.62 -3.13
CA ALA A 24 11.90 -4.54 -3.17
C ALA A 24 12.32 -6.00 -2.95
N LEU A 25 13.41 -6.43 -3.56
CA LEU A 25 13.98 -7.77 -3.33
C LEU A 25 14.44 -7.95 -1.89
N LEU A 26 15.03 -6.91 -1.29
CA LEU A 26 15.42 -6.92 0.12
C LEU A 26 14.20 -7.09 1.03
N GLY A 27 13.11 -6.35 0.75
CA GLY A 27 11.85 -6.49 1.47
C GLY A 27 11.26 -7.89 1.34
N VAL A 28 11.23 -8.46 0.13
CA VAL A 28 10.80 -9.85 -0.11
C VAL A 28 11.65 -10.84 0.67
N LEU A 29 12.96 -10.65 0.66
CA LEU A 29 13.90 -11.53 1.40
C LEU A 29 13.61 -11.50 2.90
N VAL A 30 13.47 -10.30 3.48
CA VAL A 30 13.14 -10.14 4.91
C VAL A 30 11.80 -10.81 5.23
N PHE A 31 10.77 -10.60 4.40
CA PHE A 31 9.47 -11.24 4.58
C PHE A 31 9.60 -12.77 4.61
N VAL A 32 10.27 -13.36 3.61
CA VAL A 32 10.42 -14.82 3.50
C VAL A 32 11.22 -15.41 4.67
N LEU A 33 12.27 -14.72 5.11
CA LEU A 33 13.09 -15.18 6.22
C LEU A 33 12.34 -15.16 7.57
N VAL A 34 11.44 -14.20 7.77
CA VAL A 34 10.75 -14.01 9.05
C VAL A 34 9.42 -14.77 9.10
N PHE A 35 8.62 -14.71 8.04
CA PHE A 35 7.26 -15.26 8.04
C PHE A 35 7.13 -16.58 7.28
N GLY A 36 8.13 -16.90 6.47
CA GLY A 36 8.14 -18.13 5.67
C GLY A 36 7.20 -18.07 4.46
N VAL A 37 7.42 -18.99 3.53
CA VAL A 37 6.62 -19.11 2.30
C VAL A 37 5.23 -19.74 2.52
N SER A 38 5.03 -20.43 3.63
CA SER A 38 3.74 -21.08 3.94
C SER A 38 2.59 -20.09 4.15
N THR A 39 2.92 -18.82 4.51
CA THR A 39 1.95 -17.74 4.62
C THR A 39 1.41 -17.27 3.26
N LEU A 40 2.10 -17.59 2.17
CA LEU A 40 1.70 -17.26 0.80
C LEU A 40 0.74 -18.29 0.20
N ASP A 41 0.60 -19.46 0.82
CA ASP A 41 -0.42 -20.43 0.42
C ASP A 41 -1.80 -19.86 0.74
N VAL A 42 -2.57 -19.55 -0.30
CA VAL A 42 -3.92 -18.98 -0.17
C VAL A 42 -4.91 -19.90 0.54
N THR A 43 -4.61 -21.20 0.61
CA THR A 43 -5.43 -22.21 1.30
C THR A 43 -5.04 -22.37 2.77
N ASN A 44 -3.86 -21.88 3.16
CA ASN A 44 -3.39 -21.91 4.53
C ASN A 44 -3.92 -20.70 5.30
N ASP A 45 -4.99 -20.87 6.03
CA ASP A 45 -5.58 -19.83 6.88
C ASP A 45 -5.31 -20.05 8.38
N ALA A 46 -4.44 -20.99 8.74
CA ALA A 46 -4.17 -21.33 10.13
C ALA A 46 -3.72 -20.13 10.96
N PHE A 47 -2.83 -19.29 10.40
CA PHE A 47 -2.36 -18.07 11.07
C PHE A 47 -3.43 -16.96 11.14
N CYS A 48 -4.47 -17.03 10.28
CA CYS A 48 -5.61 -16.10 10.31
C CYS A 48 -6.68 -16.51 11.32
N ARG A 49 -6.80 -17.80 11.65
CA ARG A 49 -7.85 -18.31 12.55
C ARG A 49 -7.50 -18.21 14.02
N GLY A 50 -6.31 -17.83 14.35
CA GLY A 50 -5.83 -17.66 15.70
C GLY A 50 -4.94 -18.78 16.16
N GLY A 51 -3.91 -18.41 16.75
CA GLY A 51 -2.87 -19.10 17.46
C GLY A 51 -2.36 -18.11 18.47
N TYR A 52 -1.09 -18.03 18.66
CA TYR A 52 -0.42 -17.15 19.62
C TYR A 52 -0.46 -15.65 19.25
N ILE A 53 -0.98 -15.28 18.06
CA ILE A 53 -1.06 -13.91 17.57
C ILE A 53 -2.47 -13.39 17.82
N GLU A 54 -2.56 -12.11 18.15
CA GLU A 54 -3.73 -11.39 18.64
C GLU A 54 -5.03 -11.55 17.83
N LYS A 55 -6.15 -11.29 18.49
CA LYS A 55 -7.52 -11.49 17.99
C LYS A 55 -7.87 -10.66 16.74
N ASP A 56 -7.11 -9.60 16.43
CA ASP A 56 -7.44 -8.67 15.35
C ASP A 56 -7.35 -9.30 13.97
N ILE A 57 -6.34 -10.15 13.71
CA ILE A 57 -6.27 -10.86 12.42
C ILE A 57 -7.48 -11.77 12.19
N GLN A 58 -8.06 -12.32 13.26
CA GLN A 58 -9.28 -13.11 13.16
C GLN A 58 -10.46 -12.26 12.69
N GLN A 59 -10.59 -11.04 13.20
CA GLN A 59 -11.60 -10.08 12.75
C GLN A 59 -11.40 -9.70 11.29
N HIS A 60 -10.17 -9.44 10.86
CA HIS A 60 -9.85 -9.11 9.47
C HIS A 60 -10.23 -10.28 8.54
N TYR A 61 -9.89 -11.49 8.93
CA TYR A 61 -10.20 -12.67 8.14
C TYR A 61 -11.69 -13.00 8.15
N ALA A 62 -12.37 -12.88 9.29
CA ALA A 62 -13.82 -13.07 9.38
C ALA A 62 -14.57 -12.07 8.50
N GLY A 63 -14.21 -10.79 8.55
CA GLY A 63 -14.79 -9.74 7.67
C GLY A 63 -14.63 -10.09 6.18
N TRP A 64 -13.46 -10.60 5.78
CA TRP A 64 -13.23 -11.11 4.45
C TRP A 64 -14.14 -12.28 4.08
N LEU A 65 -14.28 -13.28 4.96
CA LEU A 65 -15.12 -14.46 4.71
C LEU A 65 -16.60 -14.07 4.52
N PHE A 66 -17.13 -13.21 5.38
CA PHE A 66 -18.50 -12.69 5.24
C PHE A 66 -18.68 -11.88 3.96
N TYR A 67 -17.70 -11.01 3.62
CA TYR A 67 -17.75 -10.22 2.39
C TYR A 67 -17.69 -11.10 1.14
N ARG A 68 -16.81 -12.09 1.14
CA ARG A 68 -16.69 -13.06 0.05
C ARG A 68 -18.00 -13.78 -0.26
N GLN A 69 -18.74 -14.18 0.77
CA GLN A 69 -20.01 -14.89 0.67
C GLN A 69 -21.20 -13.97 0.36
N SER A 70 -21.06 -12.67 0.58
CA SER A 70 -22.12 -11.70 0.33
C SER A 70 -22.42 -11.56 -1.16
N SER A 71 -23.69 -11.28 -1.51
CA SER A 71 -24.07 -10.93 -2.87
C SER A 71 -23.29 -9.69 -3.36
N ALA A 72 -23.01 -9.63 -4.65
CA ALA A 72 -22.51 -8.42 -5.28
C ALA A 72 -23.62 -7.34 -5.26
N GLY A 73 -23.24 -6.10 -5.06
CA GLY A 73 -24.18 -4.98 -5.03
C GLY A 73 -23.52 -3.66 -4.63
N TRP A 74 -24.26 -2.60 -4.80
CA TRP A 74 -23.91 -1.27 -4.34
C TRP A 74 -24.51 -1.01 -2.95
N PRO A 75 -23.83 -0.36 -2.00
CA PRO A 75 -22.41 0.05 -2.05
C PRO A 75 -21.44 -1.12 -2.09
N LEU A 76 -20.26 -0.89 -2.69
CA LEU A 76 -19.19 -1.89 -2.71
C LEU A 76 -18.63 -2.11 -1.30
N CYS A 77 -17.98 -3.25 -1.09
CA CYS A 77 -17.28 -3.58 0.16
C CYS A 77 -18.21 -3.75 1.38
N ILE A 78 -19.49 -4.07 1.18
CA ILE A 78 -20.43 -4.39 2.26
C ILE A 78 -20.55 -5.90 2.45
N ALA A 79 -20.23 -6.39 3.65
CA ALA A 79 -20.49 -7.75 4.10
C ALA A 79 -21.94 -7.84 4.61
N ARG A 80 -22.85 -8.34 3.78
CA ARG A 80 -24.30 -8.33 4.06
C ARG A 80 -24.74 -9.39 5.08
N GLY A 81 -23.89 -10.37 5.36
CA GLY A 81 -24.12 -11.38 6.38
C GLY A 81 -23.80 -10.95 7.81
N ILE A 82 -23.32 -9.72 8.01
CA ILE A 82 -23.03 -9.13 9.32
C ILE A 82 -23.92 -7.90 9.49
N ASN A 83 -24.39 -7.62 10.71
CA ASN A 83 -25.20 -6.44 11.05
C ASN A 83 -26.46 -6.29 10.18
N TYR A 84 -27.25 -7.37 10.12
CA TYR A 84 -28.50 -7.37 9.36
C TYR A 84 -29.50 -6.32 9.90
N PRO A 85 -30.26 -5.59 9.06
CA PRO A 85 -30.33 -5.76 7.61
C PRO A 85 -29.29 -4.95 6.81
N ASP A 86 -28.60 -3.99 7.41
CA ASP A 86 -27.80 -2.96 6.71
C ASP A 86 -26.48 -3.51 6.14
N GLY A 87 -25.93 -4.54 6.78
CA GLY A 87 -24.59 -5.04 6.46
C GLY A 87 -23.50 -4.22 7.17
N LEU A 88 -22.26 -4.63 7.00
CA LEU A 88 -21.10 -3.95 7.57
C LEU A 88 -20.03 -3.76 6.50
N SER A 89 -19.47 -2.55 6.40
CA SER A 89 -18.35 -2.31 5.49
C SER A 89 -17.10 -3.06 5.98
N VAL A 90 -16.41 -3.71 5.05
CA VAL A 90 -15.14 -4.40 5.34
C VAL A 90 -14.01 -3.45 5.77
N ALA A 91 -14.20 -2.15 5.66
CA ALA A 91 -13.31 -1.15 6.24
C ALA A 91 -13.32 -1.21 7.78
N TYR A 92 -14.49 -1.49 8.38
CA TYR A 92 -14.62 -1.62 9.85
C TYR A 92 -14.08 -2.94 10.39
N THR A 93 -13.90 -3.95 9.55
CA THR A 93 -13.26 -5.21 9.92
C THR A 93 -11.77 -5.23 9.55
N ASP A 94 -11.24 -4.12 9.05
CA ASP A 94 -9.85 -3.98 8.59
C ASP A 94 -9.42 -5.02 7.51
N SER A 95 -10.40 -5.46 6.72
CA SER A 95 -10.18 -6.49 5.67
C SER A 95 -9.68 -5.91 4.36
N ILE A 96 -9.02 -4.75 4.38
CA ILE A 96 -8.37 -4.10 3.24
C ILE A 96 -9.33 -3.94 2.04
N PRO A 97 -10.27 -2.98 2.08
CA PRO A 97 -11.41 -2.90 1.17
C PRO A 97 -11.06 -3.01 -0.31
N LEU A 98 -10.02 -2.31 -0.77
CA LEU A 98 -9.59 -2.34 -2.16
C LEU A 98 -9.16 -3.75 -2.59
N VAL A 99 -8.34 -4.41 -1.77
CA VAL A 99 -7.83 -5.76 -2.07
C VAL A 99 -8.96 -6.77 -2.00
N ALA A 100 -9.82 -6.68 -0.99
CA ALA A 100 -10.99 -7.54 -0.84
C ALA A 100 -11.92 -7.43 -2.06
N ALA A 101 -12.20 -6.21 -2.53
CA ALA A 101 -13.05 -5.99 -3.71
C ALA A 101 -12.46 -6.59 -4.99
N LEU A 102 -11.16 -6.40 -5.20
CA LEU A 102 -10.46 -6.93 -6.39
C LEU A 102 -10.36 -8.46 -6.38
N LEU A 103 -10.14 -9.06 -5.20
CA LEU A 103 -9.93 -10.51 -5.09
C LEU A 103 -11.21 -11.32 -4.91
N LYS A 104 -12.33 -10.70 -4.55
CA LYS A 104 -13.62 -11.41 -4.38
C LYS A 104 -14.02 -12.26 -5.60
N PRO A 105 -13.97 -11.77 -6.85
CA PRO A 105 -14.30 -12.59 -8.01
C PRO A 105 -13.37 -13.79 -8.15
N VAL A 106 -12.07 -13.61 -7.98
CA VAL A 106 -11.05 -14.66 -8.08
C VAL A 106 -11.24 -15.71 -7.00
N ALA A 107 -11.41 -15.28 -5.76
CA ALA A 107 -11.62 -16.17 -4.62
C ALA A 107 -12.87 -17.04 -4.79
N ASN A 108 -13.93 -16.48 -5.36
CA ASN A 108 -15.17 -17.23 -5.60
C ASN A 108 -15.03 -18.29 -6.70
N LEU A 109 -14.16 -18.05 -7.69
CA LEU A 109 -13.83 -19.04 -8.72
C LEU A 109 -12.99 -20.21 -8.17
N VAL A 110 -12.05 -19.91 -7.28
CA VAL A 110 -11.17 -20.93 -6.70
C VAL A 110 -11.94 -21.87 -5.77
N GLY A 111 -12.97 -21.39 -5.09
CA GLY A 111 -13.70 -22.18 -4.07
C GLY A 111 -12.88 -22.39 -2.79
N GLY A 112 -13.45 -23.13 -1.81
CA GLY A 112 -12.77 -23.51 -0.58
C GLY A 112 -12.23 -22.34 0.25
N THR A 113 -11.19 -22.61 1.02
CA THR A 113 -10.47 -21.60 1.83
C THR A 113 -9.64 -20.71 0.92
N PHE A 114 -9.74 -19.41 1.12
CA PHE A 114 -8.94 -18.42 0.39
C PHE A 114 -8.60 -17.24 1.29
N GLN A 115 -7.32 -17.05 1.57
CA GLN A 115 -6.77 -15.88 2.26
C GLN A 115 -5.82 -15.12 1.34
N TYR A 116 -5.74 -13.83 1.48
CA TYR A 116 -4.81 -12.96 0.75
C TYR A 116 -3.86 -12.18 1.67
N MET A 117 -3.99 -12.35 2.98
CA MET A 117 -3.24 -11.59 3.98
C MET A 117 -1.73 -11.77 3.83
N GLY A 118 -1.29 -12.99 3.51
CA GLY A 118 0.12 -13.28 3.25
C GLY A 118 0.66 -12.53 2.02
N TRP A 119 -0.04 -12.58 0.90
CA TRP A 119 0.34 -11.88 -0.32
C TRP A 119 0.31 -10.37 -0.16
N PHE A 120 -0.71 -9.83 0.51
CA PHE A 120 -0.76 -8.40 0.81
C PHE A 120 0.44 -7.96 1.63
N THR A 121 0.80 -8.72 2.66
CA THR A 121 1.96 -8.44 3.50
C THR A 121 3.27 -8.52 2.72
N LEU A 122 3.43 -9.53 1.85
CA LEU A 122 4.61 -9.62 0.96
C LEU A 122 4.73 -8.35 0.08
N VAL A 123 3.62 -7.90 -0.51
CA VAL A 123 3.60 -6.68 -1.32
C VAL A 123 3.96 -5.46 -0.47
N CYS A 124 3.46 -5.37 0.78
CA CYS A 124 3.84 -4.29 1.70
C CYS A 124 5.34 -4.28 1.96
N PHE A 125 5.98 -5.41 2.21
CA PHE A 125 7.43 -5.50 2.40
C PHE A 125 8.22 -5.14 1.14
N ALA A 126 7.78 -5.61 -0.02
CA ALA A 126 8.42 -5.28 -1.30
C ALA A 126 8.33 -3.77 -1.60
N LEU A 127 7.17 -3.16 -1.38
CA LEU A 127 6.99 -1.71 -1.59
C LEU A 127 7.70 -0.89 -0.50
N GLN A 128 7.75 -1.37 0.74
CA GLN A 128 8.50 -0.74 1.82
C GLN A 128 9.98 -0.62 1.45
N GLY A 129 10.62 -1.74 1.02
CA GLY A 129 12.00 -1.72 0.56
C GLY A 129 12.18 -0.91 -0.72
N GLY A 130 11.30 -1.07 -1.71
CA GLY A 130 11.38 -0.30 -2.95
C GLY A 130 11.36 1.21 -2.73
N PHE A 131 10.40 1.72 -1.94
CA PHE A 131 10.29 3.16 -1.65
C PHE A 131 11.31 3.62 -0.60
N GLY A 132 11.69 2.77 0.35
CA GLY A 132 12.78 3.05 1.29
C GLY A 132 14.11 3.30 0.58
N ALA A 133 14.50 2.40 -0.32
CA ALA A 133 15.71 2.55 -1.13
C ALA A 133 15.66 3.79 -2.04
N LEU A 134 14.50 4.08 -2.65
CA LEU A 134 14.32 5.29 -3.45
C LEU A 134 14.45 6.56 -2.61
N LEU A 135 13.84 6.61 -1.43
CA LEU A 135 13.90 7.73 -0.51
C LEU A 135 15.35 7.97 -0.04
N ALA A 136 16.02 6.93 0.44
CA ALA A 136 17.43 6.97 0.82
C ALA A 136 18.32 7.40 -0.35
N GLY A 137 18.02 6.94 -1.56
CA GLY A 137 18.72 7.29 -2.80
C GLY A 137 18.61 8.76 -3.20
N LEU A 138 17.67 9.50 -2.65
CA LEU A 138 17.66 10.96 -2.82
C LEU A 138 18.80 11.65 -2.05
N PHE A 139 19.27 11.08 -0.95
CA PHE A 139 20.25 11.69 -0.06
C PHE A 139 21.63 11.03 -0.11
N LEU A 140 21.69 9.75 -0.48
CA LEU A 140 22.90 8.95 -0.51
C LEU A 140 23.38 8.65 -1.93
N PRO A 141 24.69 8.67 -2.21
CA PRO A 141 25.23 8.38 -3.54
C PRO A 141 25.25 6.87 -3.84
N GLY A 142 25.40 6.53 -5.13
CA GLY A 142 25.49 5.15 -5.59
C GLY A 142 24.23 4.33 -5.38
N CYS A 143 24.37 3.01 -5.24
CA CYS A 143 23.27 2.09 -4.92
C CYS A 143 23.50 1.36 -3.60
N ALA A 144 24.74 1.07 -3.22
CA ALA A 144 25.04 0.30 -2.00
C ALA A 144 24.60 1.01 -0.72
N ALA A 145 24.94 2.30 -0.56
CA ALA A 145 24.58 3.06 0.64
C ALA A 145 23.05 3.22 0.83
N PRO A 146 22.27 3.56 -0.21
CA PRO A 146 20.81 3.58 -0.08
C PRO A 146 20.22 2.21 0.28
N LEU A 147 20.70 1.11 -0.31
CA LEU A 147 20.22 -0.24 0.01
C LEU A 147 20.61 -0.67 1.43
N ALA A 148 21.78 -0.29 1.91
CA ALA A 148 22.17 -0.52 3.31
C ALA A 148 21.27 0.26 4.28
N ALA A 149 20.95 1.53 3.97
CA ALA A 149 20.01 2.34 4.77
C ALA A 149 18.58 1.77 4.72
N ASP A 150 18.18 1.16 3.61
CA ASP A 150 16.86 0.56 3.44
C ASP A 150 16.61 -0.62 4.38
N LEU A 151 17.67 -1.31 4.84
CA LEU A 151 17.55 -2.34 5.89
C LEU A 151 16.79 -1.81 7.12
N LEU A 152 17.02 -0.56 7.52
CA LEU A 152 16.33 0.05 8.66
C LEU A 152 14.82 0.21 8.41
N PHE A 153 14.39 0.42 7.17
CA PHE A 153 12.99 0.53 6.83
C PHE A 153 12.29 -0.83 6.78
N VAL A 154 12.92 -1.84 6.14
CA VAL A 154 12.31 -3.16 6.01
C VAL A 154 12.41 -3.99 7.29
N THR A 155 13.32 -3.66 8.21
CA THR A 155 13.43 -4.29 9.54
C THR A 155 12.84 -3.41 10.66
N SER A 156 12.05 -2.39 10.32
CA SER A 156 11.43 -1.51 11.31
C SER A 156 10.56 -2.31 12.30
N PRO A 157 10.78 -2.17 13.62
CA PRO A 157 9.97 -2.84 14.64
C PRO A 157 8.48 -2.52 14.49
N VAL A 158 8.14 -1.29 14.09
CA VAL A 158 6.74 -0.86 13.89
C VAL A 158 6.11 -1.63 12.73
N LEU A 159 6.85 -1.91 11.65
CA LEU A 159 6.34 -2.73 10.55
C LEU A 159 6.02 -4.15 11.03
N PHE A 160 6.95 -4.79 11.74
CA PHE A 160 6.75 -6.14 12.29
C PHE A 160 5.59 -6.19 13.28
N GLU A 161 5.44 -5.18 14.12
CA GLU A 161 4.36 -5.11 15.11
C GLU A 161 2.97 -4.99 14.46
N ARG A 162 2.87 -4.42 13.26
CA ARG A 162 1.60 -4.28 12.53
C ARG A 162 1.26 -5.47 11.64
N VAL A 163 2.26 -6.18 11.16
CA VAL A 163 2.06 -7.33 10.27
C VAL A 163 1.33 -8.46 10.99
N PHE A 164 0.25 -8.96 10.39
CA PHE A 164 -0.63 -9.99 10.91
C PHE A 164 -1.38 -9.66 12.23
N ARG A 165 -1.16 -8.46 12.79
CA ARG A 165 -1.98 -7.91 13.87
C ARG A 165 -3.01 -6.94 13.31
N HIS A 166 -2.53 -5.80 12.79
CA HIS A 166 -3.32 -4.83 12.03
C HIS A 166 -2.84 -4.86 10.58
N THR A 167 -3.20 -5.90 9.83
CA THR A 167 -2.59 -6.24 8.55
C THR A 167 -2.61 -5.09 7.54
N SER A 168 -3.69 -4.32 7.46
CA SER A 168 -3.78 -3.16 6.57
C SER A 168 -2.79 -2.07 6.95
N LEU A 169 -2.50 -1.88 8.25
CA LEU A 169 -1.51 -0.91 8.74
C LEU A 169 -0.05 -1.35 8.47
N GLY A 170 0.16 -2.58 8.03
CA GLY A 170 1.45 -3.02 7.47
C GLY A 170 1.85 -2.29 6.20
N ALA A 171 0.92 -1.58 5.53
CA ALA A 171 1.19 -0.80 4.33
C ALA A 171 1.93 0.53 4.61
N GLN A 172 2.91 0.54 5.50
CA GLN A 172 3.68 1.74 5.88
C GLN A 172 4.47 2.36 4.72
N PHE A 173 4.68 1.60 3.64
CA PHE A 173 5.27 2.13 2.41
C PHE A 173 4.53 3.37 1.86
N PHE A 174 3.25 3.59 2.19
CA PHE A 174 2.52 4.80 1.82
C PHE A 174 3.23 6.06 2.32
N VAL A 175 3.74 6.04 3.55
CA VAL A 175 4.45 7.18 4.14
C VAL A 175 5.81 7.37 3.45
N LEU A 176 6.58 6.29 3.23
CA LEU A 176 7.86 6.37 2.53
C LEU A 176 7.71 6.85 1.08
N ALA A 177 6.69 6.33 0.38
CA ALA A 177 6.38 6.74 -0.97
C ALA A 177 5.96 8.23 -1.03
N ALA A 178 5.13 8.68 -0.08
CA ALA A 178 4.73 10.08 0.00
C ALA A 178 5.93 11.01 0.24
N LEU A 179 6.81 10.65 1.16
CA LEU A 179 8.06 11.39 1.39
C LEU A 179 8.97 11.39 0.15
N TYR A 180 9.11 10.23 -0.51
CA TYR A 180 9.87 10.15 -1.75
C TYR A 180 9.31 11.09 -2.83
N PHE A 181 8.01 11.08 -3.08
CA PHE A 181 7.39 11.94 -4.08
C PHE A 181 7.46 13.42 -3.70
N TYR A 182 7.33 13.74 -2.42
CA TYR A 182 7.51 15.11 -1.92
C TYR A 182 8.93 15.63 -2.22
N PHE A 183 9.96 14.93 -1.76
CA PHE A 183 11.35 15.37 -1.96
C PHE A 183 11.78 15.32 -3.44
N ALA A 184 11.29 14.33 -4.20
CA ALA A 184 11.56 14.26 -5.64
C ALA A 184 10.92 15.43 -6.40
N ALA A 185 9.71 15.84 -6.04
CA ALA A 185 9.03 17.00 -6.63
C ALA A 185 9.80 18.30 -6.30
N ARG A 186 10.16 18.50 -5.03
CA ARG A 186 10.95 19.67 -4.60
C ARG A 186 12.27 19.80 -5.35
N ARG A 187 13.00 18.71 -5.53
CA ARG A 187 14.27 18.72 -6.29
C ARG A 187 14.13 19.13 -7.74
N LYS A 188 12.94 18.94 -8.32
CA LYS A 188 12.61 19.34 -9.69
C LYS A 188 11.98 20.74 -9.76
N GLY A 189 11.82 21.42 -8.63
CA GLY A 189 11.06 22.68 -8.57
C GLY A 189 9.58 22.49 -8.91
N GLN A 190 9.04 21.27 -8.74
CA GLN A 190 7.65 20.94 -9.02
C GLN A 190 6.88 20.90 -7.71
N TYR A 191 5.69 21.47 -7.70
CA TYR A 191 4.82 21.55 -6.52
C TYR A 191 3.53 20.72 -6.70
N ALA A 192 3.39 20.02 -7.81
CA ALA A 192 2.33 19.04 -8.03
C ALA A 192 2.97 17.67 -8.30
N SER A 193 2.52 16.65 -7.59
CA SER A 193 3.01 15.29 -7.75
C SER A 193 1.84 14.34 -8.03
N ARG A 194 1.81 13.79 -9.26
CA ARG A 194 0.85 12.73 -9.62
C ARG A 194 0.97 11.53 -8.68
N GLY A 195 2.20 11.24 -8.21
CA GLY A 195 2.44 10.14 -7.27
C GLY A 195 1.73 10.37 -5.93
N LEU A 196 1.79 11.58 -5.36
CA LEU A 196 1.05 11.91 -4.13
C LEU A 196 -0.46 11.81 -4.33
N PHE A 197 -0.99 12.28 -5.46
CA PHE A 197 -2.41 12.15 -5.77
C PHE A 197 -2.85 10.67 -5.80
N VAL A 198 -2.14 9.83 -6.54
CA VAL A 198 -2.44 8.39 -6.64
C VAL A 198 -2.35 7.72 -5.26
N LEU A 199 -1.34 8.07 -4.45
CA LEU A 199 -1.22 7.53 -3.09
C LEU A 199 -2.41 7.89 -2.22
N ASN A 200 -2.87 9.15 -2.24
CA ASN A 200 -4.04 9.59 -1.46
C ASN A 200 -5.31 8.81 -1.87
N VAL A 201 -5.51 8.58 -3.17
CA VAL A 201 -6.64 7.77 -3.66
C VAL A 201 -6.55 6.32 -3.20
N LEU A 202 -5.38 5.70 -3.32
CA LEU A 202 -5.17 4.31 -2.91
C LEU A 202 -5.26 4.15 -1.38
N ALA A 203 -4.81 5.14 -0.61
CA ALA A 203 -4.84 5.11 0.84
C ALA A 203 -6.25 4.88 1.39
N VAL A 204 -7.28 5.50 0.78
CA VAL A 204 -8.68 5.32 1.14
C VAL A 204 -9.12 3.85 1.05
N GLY A 205 -8.66 3.15 0.01
CA GLY A 205 -9.04 1.75 -0.22
C GLY A 205 -8.23 0.74 0.58
N ILE A 206 -7.11 1.14 1.17
CA ILE A 206 -6.26 0.24 1.99
C ILE A 206 -6.61 0.40 3.46
N HIS A 207 -6.40 1.59 4.03
CA HIS A 207 -6.78 1.89 5.40
C HIS A 207 -6.93 3.40 5.61
N PRO A 208 -8.03 3.86 6.28
CA PRO A 208 -8.33 5.29 6.44
C PRO A 208 -7.21 6.10 7.09
N TYR A 209 -6.38 5.51 7.95
CA TYR A 209 -5.29 6.22 8.64
C TYR A 209 -4.16 6.67 7.71
N PHE A 210 -3.95 6.01 6.59
CA PHE A 210 -2.93 6.45 5.63
C PHE A 210 -3.33 7.73 4.90
N LEU A 211 -4.63 7.98 4.72
CA LEU A 211 -5.09 9.19 4.04
C LEU A 211 -4.63 10.47 4.76
N PRO A 212 -4.89 10.70 6.07
CA PRO A 212 -4.40 11.90 6.76
C PRO A 212 -2.87 12.00 6.76
N MET A 213 -2.14 10.88 6.83
CA MET A 213 -0.68 10.90 6.81
C MET A 213 -0.13 11.34 5.45
N THR A 214 -0.59 10.75 4.35
CA THR A 214 -0.15 11.09 3.00
C THR A 214 -0.68 12.45 2.57
N TYR A 215 -1.88 12.82 3.03
CA TYR A 215 -2.49 14.12 2.79
C TYR A 215 -1.74 15.26 3.49
N ALA A 216 -1.28 15.05 4.73
CA ALA A 216 -0.46 16.05 5.44
C ALA A 216 0.83 16.36 4.67
N ILE A 217 1.49 15.33 4.10
CA ILE A 217 2.69 15.51 3.24
C ILE A 217 2.32 16.24 1.95
N THR A 218 1.17 15.91 1.36
CA THR A 218 0.66 16.60 0.16
C THR A 218 0.36 18.07 0.47
N LEU A 219 -0.31 18.33 1.60
CA LEU A 219 -0.60 19.70 2.06
C LEU A 219 0.67 20.49 2.31
N ALA A 220 1.71 19.89 2.90
CA ALA A 220 3.00 20.55 3.10
C ALA A 220 3.61 21.01 1.77
N LEU A 221 3.56 20.16 0.71
CA LEU A 221 4.03 20.52 -0.62
C LEU A 221 3.23 21.70 -1.22
N LEU A 222 1.92 21.70 -1.06
CA LEU A 222 1.03 22.74 -1.57
C LEU A 222 1.19 24.06 -0.81
N LEU A 223 1.36 24.01 0.51
CA LEU A 223 1.64 25.20 1.33
C LEU A 223 2.99 25.81 0.98
N GLU A 224 4.02 24.98 0.78
CA GLU A 224 5.32 25.46 0.32
C GLU A 224 5.22 26.16 -1.04
N TYR A 225 4.44 25.62 -1.97
CA TYR A 225 4.14 26.28 -3.24
C TYR A 225 3.45 27.62 -3.05
N ALA A 226 2.40 27.69 -2.24
CA ALA A 226 1.64 28.90 -1.97
C ALA A 226 2.52 30.01 -1.36
N LEU A 227 3.39 29.63 -0.40
CA LEU A 227 4.32 30.55 0.24
C LEU A 227 5.40 31.04 -0.73
N HIS A 228 5.92 30.17 -1.61
CA HIS A 228 6.97 30.53 -2.55
C HIS A 228 6.47 31.42 -3.69
N ASN A 229 5.31 31.10 -4.25
CA ASN A 229 4.77 31.81 -5.41
C ASN A 229 3.75 32.91 -5.07
N ARG A 230 3.34 33.03 -3.82
CA ARG A 230 2.27 33.94 -3.37
C ARG A 230 0.96 33.79 -4.16
N GLN A 231 0.70 32.61 -4.73
CA GLN A 231 -0.48 32.31 -5.55
C GLN A 231 -1.19 31.06 -5.02
N LEU A 232 -2.47 31.20 -4.68
CA LEU A 232 -3.29 30.12 -4.12
C LEU A 232 -4.18 29.39 -5.16
N ALA A 233 -4.23 29.88 -6.40
CA ALA A 233 -5.21 29.40 -7.40
C ALA A 233 -5.03 27.89 -7.79
N GLY A 234 -3.80 27.44 -8.03
CA GLY A 234 -3.52 26.04 -8.40
C GLY A 234 -3.67 25.05 -7.25
N PRO A 235 -3.17 25.33 -6.05
CA PRO A 235 -3.37 24.49 -4.87
C PRO A 235 -4.84 24.34 -4.46
N GLY A 236 -5.66 25.39 -4.63
CA GLY A 236 -7.08 25.35 -4.29
C GLY A 236 -7.86 24.29 -5.08
N LEU A 237 -7.59 24.15 -6.39
CA LEU A 237 -8.22 23.12 -7.22
C LEU A 237 -7.80 21.73 -6.80
N TYR A 238 -6.52 21.51 -6.48
CA TYR A 238 -6.01 20.21 -6.02
C TYR A 238 -6.63 19.80 -4.68
N LEU A 239 -6.76 20.74 -3.75
CA LEU A 239 -7.40 20.53 -2.45
C LEU A 239 -8.90 20.23 -2.62
N SER A 240 -9.61 20.90 -3.55
CA SER A 240 -11.02 20.63 -3.80
C SER A 240 -11.26 19.25 -4.39
N LEU A 241 -10.41 18.77 -5.29
CA LEU A 241 -10.50 17.41 -5.86
C LEU A 241 -10.29 16.32 -4.79
N ILE A 242 -9.43 16.56 -3.80
CA ILE A 242 -9.25 15.63 -2.69
C ILE A 242 -10.46 15.67 -1.74
N HIS A 243 -11.04 16.84 -1.51
CA HIS A 243 -12.25 16.98 -0.67
C HIS A 243 -13.47 16.28 -1.25
N ILE A 244 -13.59 16.23 -2.58
CA ILE A 244 -14.67 15.48 -3.28
C ILE A 244 -14.49 13.97 -3.11
N SER A 245 -13.27 13.49 -2.88
CA SER A 245 -12.98 12.08 -2.66
C SER A 245 -13.10 11.61 -1.21
N GLU A 246 -13.52 12.47 -0.26
CA GLU A 246 -13.78 12.08 1.14
C GLU A 246 -15.11 11.32 1.26
N PRO A 247 -15.11 9.98 1.26
CA PRO A 247 -16.33 9.20 1.49
C PRO A 247 -16.75 9.19 2.98
N THR A 248 -15.96 9.80 3.86
CA THR A 248 -16.12 9.70 5.32
C THR A 248 -17.31 10.49 5.86
N ARG A 249 -17.84 11.48 5.16
CA ARG A 249 -19.04 12.22 5.59
C ARG A 249 -20.36 11.52 5.28
N LEU A 250 -20.38 10.60 4.33
CA LEU A 250 -21.59 9.85 3.96
C LEU A 250 -21.78 8.55 4.72
N ALA A 251 -20.83 8.13 5.54
CA ALA A 251 -20.92 6.93 6.37
C ALA A 251 -21.29 7.23 7.85
N LEU A 252 -21.60 8.49 8.17
CA LEU A 252 -21.95 8.94 9.54
C LEU A 252 -23.37 9.51 9.64
N ILE A 253 -24.24 9.30 8.64
CA ILE A 253 -25.68 9.60 8.71
C ILE A 253 -26.45 8.31 8.51
#